data_2701bf9c4c3240fcf19962b61102dc58
#
_entry.id   2701bf9c4c3240fcf19962b61102dc58
#
_cell.length_a   1.000
_cell.length_b   1.000
_cell.length_c   1.000
_cell.angle_alpha   90.00
_cell.angle_beta   90.00
_cell.angle_gamma   90.00
#
_symmetry.space_group_name_H-M   'P 1'
#
loop_
_entity.id
_entity.type
_entity.pdbx_description
1 polymer ?
#
loop_
_entity_poly.entity_id
_entity_poly.type
_entity_poly.pdbx_seq_one_letter_code
_entity_poly.pdbx_strand_id
1 'polypeptide(L)'
;MQDRKLSRRMVLSGFAAGAASVSMGWGIGRAQAQAAPAVLTNKKIRLRYGHSQPANHSTGQAASRFVKLVGDRTNGAVTISLFPNNQLGTDRELQMMIETDQLDFTHSNSATMGNFLPQIGVMDLPFIWQSPKHYFAVVDGPFHQEINKLLAAKTGHRYLNWWFDGTRNVYTGKRVINELADLRGLKIRAPEAKVFIDTFTALGANPTPLPFPEIYTAIEAGVIDGFEGSNGIVDDSKLYEVAKHRAATGHIMVGFGMTTAGRRFDALPKDIREIIATAALEVQAFQRELQLGAEDTIVTRMMSERGVANTQPDLTPFRQAVQPVHEAFHATHHTQALRDLILKAT
;
A
#
# COMPACT_ATOMS: atom_id res chain seq x y z
N MET A 1 -45.63 -50.07 17.89
CA MET A 1 -46.30 -50.25 19.22
C MET A 1 -45.93 -49.01 20.02
N GLN A 2 -46.99 -48.24 20.21
CA GLN A 2 -47.39 -47.39 21.34
C GLN A 2 -46.39 -46.30 21.75
N ASP A 3 -46.65 -45.07 21.35
CA ASP A 3 -47.63 -44.12 21.91
C ASP A 3 -47.47 -43.84 23.41
N ARG A 4 -47.13 -42.60 23.76
CA ARG A 4 -47.97 -41.74 24.58
C ARG A 4 -47.35 -40.37 24.86
N LYS A 5 -48.08 -39.45 24.44
CA LYS A 5 -48.37 -38.06 24.71
C LYS A 5 -48.63 -37.73 26.19
N LEU A 6 -48.64 -36.40 26.43
CA LEU A 6 -49.28 -35.59 27.49
C LEU A 6 -48.34 -35.16 28.61
N SER A 7 -48.40 -33.97 29.22
CA SER A 7 -49.23 -32.78 29.07
C SER A 7 -48.80 -31.75 30.12
N ARG A 8 -48.81 -30.53 29.76
CA ARG A 8 -49.12 -29.26 30.47
C ARG A 8 -49.32 -29.20 32.00
N ARG A 9 -48.90 -28.03 32.50
CA ARG A 9 -49.43 -27.16 33.59
C ARG A 9 -48.64 -27.12 34.87
N MET A 10 -48.01 -25.94 35.08
CA MET A 10 -48.44 -24.78 35.91
C MET A 10 -48.37 -25.02 37.43
N VAL A 11 -47.66 -24.19 38.19
CA VAL A 11 -48.17 -23.31 39.24
C VAL A 11 -47.00 -22.70 40.04
N LEU A 12 -46.87 -21.44 39.98
CA LEU A 12 -46.72 -20.31 40.89
C LEU A 12 -46.14 -20.51 42.31
N SER A 13 -45.34 -19.50 42.62
CA SER A 13 -45.22 -18.73 43.87
C SER A 13 -44.19 -19.16 44.93
N GLY A 14 -43.40 -18.16 45.35
CA GLY A 14 -42.78 -18.15 46.69
C GLY A 14 -41.58 -17.23 46.85
N PHE A 15 -41.80 -16.05 47.35
CA PHE A 15 -40.92 -15.06 48.01
C PHE A 15 -39.67 -15.59 48.70
N ALA A 16 -38.51 -14.95 48.69
CA ALA A 16 -38.06 -13.87 49.55
C ALA A 16 -36.54 -13.64 49.52
N ALA A 17 -36.20 -12.36 49.45
CA ALA A 17 -35.13 -11.69 50.20
C ALA A 17 -33.64 -12.07 50.09
N GLY A 18 -32.87 -11.18 49.47
CA GLY A 18 -31.78 -10.46 50.12
C GLY A 18 -30.38 -11.05 50.04
N ALA A 19 -29.56 -10.58 49.13
CA ALA A 19 -28.16 -10.23 49.39
C ALA A 19 -27.60 -9.33 48.30
N ALA A 20 -27.27 -8.11 48.63
CA ALA A 20 -26.57 -7.16 47.79
C ALA A 20 -25.11 -7.61 47.65
N SER A 21 -24.72 -7.96 46.45
CA SER A 21 -23.31 -8.07 46.03
C SER A 21 -23.03 -7.03 44.97
N VAL A 22 -22.26 -6.02 45.32
CA VAL A 22 -21.73 -4.99 44.41
C VAL A 22 -20.71 -5.66 43.54
N SER A 23 -21.08 -6.03 42.32
CA SER A 23 -20.16 -6.39 41.26
C SER A 23 -19.85 -5.13 40.43
N MET A 24 -18.62 -4.61 40.61
CA MET A 24 -18.06 -3.64 39.66
C MET A 24 -17.95 -4.31 38.30
N GLY A 25 -18.98 -4.16 37.47
CA GLY A 25 -18.94 -4.52 36.07
C GLY A 25 -18.13 -3.47 35.28
N TRP A 26 -16.95 -3.86 34.84
CA TRP A 26 -16.29 -3.12 33.76
C TRP A 26 -17.11 -3.32 32.49
N GLY A 27 -17.94 -2.33 32.19
CA GLY A 27 -18.65 -2.24 30.94
C GLY A 27 -17.65 -1.96 29.82
N ILE A 28 -17.21 -3.00 29.12
CA ILE A 28 -16.61 -2.82 27.78
C ILE A 28 -17.76 -2.35 26.91
N GLY A 29 -17.87 -1.04 26.73
CA GLY A 29 -18.77 -0.42 25.79
C GLY A 29 -18.40 -0.94 24.38
N ARG A 30 -19.20 -1.88 23.86
CA ARG A 30 -19.24 -2.12 22.42
C ARG A 30 -19.62 -0.80 21.77
N ALA A 31 -18.65 -0.12 21.15
CA ALA A 31 -18.92 0.94 20.23
C ALA A 31 -19.80 0.33 19.12
N GLN A 32 -21.09 0.53 19.21
CA GLN A 32 -21.99 0.31 18.09
C GLN A 32 -21.50 1.23 16.98
N ALA A 33 -20.94 0.63 15.92
CA ALA A 33 -20.68 1.33 14.68
C ALA A 33 -22.04 1.91 14.23
N GLN A 34 -22.22 3.21 14.45
CA GLN A 34 -23.38 3.93 13.95
C GLN A 34 -23.38 3.77 12.43
N ALA A 35 -24.36 3.07 11.91
CA ALA A 35 -24.58 2.97 10.46
C ALA A 35 -24.68 4.42 9.94
N ALA A 36 -23.80 4.76 9.00
CA ALA A 36 -23.86 6.07 8.36
C ALA A 36 -25.24 6.26 7.73
N PRO A 37 -25.83 7.48 7.77
CA PRO A 37 -27.15 7.73 7.22
C PRO A 37 -27.20 7.34 5.75
N ALA A 38 -28.25 6.62 5.35
CA ALA A 38 -28.46 6.22 3.97
C ALA A 38 -28.58 7.45 3.07
N VAL A 39 -27.71 7.53 2.06
CA VAL A 39 -27.75 8.62 1.08
C VAL A 39 -28.90 8.38 0.12
N LEU A 40 -29.86 9.28 0.12
CA LEU A 40 -30.98 9.28 -0.81
C LEU A 40 -30.67 10.17 -2.01
N THR A 41 -29.81 9.69 -2.93
CA THR A 41 -29.66 10.37 -4.22
C THR A 41 -30.49 9.63 -5.28
N ASN A 42 -31.30 10.36 -6.03
CA ASN A 42 -32.03 9.82 -7.19
C ASN A 42 -31.13 9.64 -8.43
N LYS A 43 -29.85 10.02 -8.36
CA LYS A 43 -28.86 9.89 -9.44
C LYS A 43 -27.93 8.73 -9.16
N LYS A 44 -27.88 7.75 -10.08
CA LYS A 44 -26.84 6.72 -10.07
C LYS A 44 -25.51 7.33 -10.51
N ILE A 45 -24.49 7.24 -9.64
CA ILE A 45 -23.10 7.66 -9.92
C ILE A 45 -22.30 6.43 -10.27
N ARG A 46 -21.61 6.47 -11.41
CA ARG A 46 -20.72 5.40 -11.86
C ARG A 46 -19.30 5.91 -11.86
N LEU A 47 -18.42 5.23 -11.14
CA LEU A 47 -17.01 5.55 -11.01
C LEU A 47 -16.16 4.37 -11.48
N ARG A 48 -14.89 4.63 -11.79
CA ARG A 48 -13.92 3.64 -12.26
C ARG A 48 -12.69 3.68 -11.37
N TYR A 49 -12.18 2.50 -11.02
CA TYR A 49 -10.96 2.34 -10.24
C TYR A 49 -10.04 1.32 -10.93
N GLY A 50 -8.86 1.76 -11.36
CA GLY A 50 -7.85 0.91 -11.98
C GLY A 50 -6.59 0.82 -11.12
N HIS A 51 -5.94 -0.35 -11.11
CA HIS A 51 -4.66 -0.53 -10.44
C HIS A 51 -3.83 -1.67 -11.05
N SER A 52 -2.51 -1.60 -10.85
CA SER A 52 -1.54 -2.55 -11.40
C SER A 52 -1.43 -3.85 -10.59
N GLN A 53 -1.77 -3.83 -9.31
CA GLN A 53 -1.53 -4.93 -8.40
C GLN A 53 -2.45 -6.13 -8.63
N PRO A 54 -2.00 -7.37 -8.33
CA PRO A 54 -2.87 -8.53 -8.30
C PRO A 54 -4.06 -8.36 -7.34
N ALA A 55 -5.20 -8.95 -7.66
CA ALA A 55 -6.40 -8.84 -6.83
C ALA A 55 -6.23 -9.48 -5.44
N ASN A 56 -5.36 -10.50 -5.29
CA ASN A 56 -5.02 -11.15 -4.03
C ASN A 56 -3.97 -10.39 -3.20
N HIS A 57 -3.25 -9.44 -3.78
CA HIS A 57 -2.33 -8.57 -3.06
C HIS A 57 -3.08 -7.72 -2.02
N SER A 58 -2.42 -7.34 -0.92
CA SER A 58 -3.05 -6.58 0.17
C SER A 58 -3.72 -5.30 -0.31
N THR A 59 -3.10 -4.57 -1.25
CA THR A 59 -3.67 -3.36 -1.87
C THR A 59 -4.85 -3.69 -2.80
N GLY A 60 -4.81 -4.81 -3.54
CA GLY A 60 -5.92 -5.28 -4.37
C GLY A 60 -7.14 -5.67 -3.52
N GLN A 61 -6.92 -6.34 -2.39
CA GLN A 61 -7.97 -6.67 -1.43
C GLN A 61 -8.58 -5.41 -0.80
N ALA A 62 -7.74 -4.42 -0.45
CA ALA A 62 -8.20 -3.13 0.07
C ALA A 62 -9.02 -2.35 -0.96
N ALA A 63 -8.61 -2.35 -2.23
CA ALA A 63 -9.37 -1.74 -3.32
C ALA A 63 -10.76 -2.40 -3.48
N SER A 64 -10.80 -3.73 -3.43
CA SER A 64 -12.07 -4.50 -3.48
C SER A 64 -12.97 -4.18 -2.29
N ARG A 65 -12.41 -4.10 -1.08
CA ARG A 65 -13.15 -3.72 0.13
C ARG A 65 -13.65 -2.27 0.06
N PHE A 66 -12.85 -1.34 -0.45
CA PHE A 66 -13.26 0.04 -0.68
C PHE A 66 -14.48 0.13 -1.59
N VAL A 67 -14.44 -0.54 -2.73
CA VAL A 67 -15.55 -0.58 -3.70
C VAL A 67 -16.83 -1.09 -3.03
N LYS A 68 -16.71 -2.19 -2.26
CA LYS A 68 -17.84 -2.76 -1.52
C LYS A 68 -18.41 -1.78 -0.49
N LEU A 69 -17.55 -1.17 0.34
CA LEU A 69 -17.99 -0.23 1.38
C LEU A 69 -18.71 0.98 0.81
N VAL A 70 -18.21 1.56 -0.28
CA VAL A 70 -18.89 2.69 -0.95
C VAL A 70 -20.23 2.27 -1.50
N GLY A 71 -20.31 1.11 -2.17
CA GLY A 71 -21.58 0.57 -2.68
C GLY A 71 -22.61 0.34 -1.58
N ASP A 72 -22.21 -0.34 -0.50
CA ASP A 72 -23.10 -0.66 0.64
C ASP A 72 -23.60 0.62 1.33
N ARG A 73 -22.70 1.58 1.62
CA ARG A 73 -23.03 2.84 2.33
C ARG A 73 -23.88 3.80 1.52
N THR A 74 -23.89 3.64 0.20
CA THR A 74 -24.74 4.43 -0.70
C THR A 74 -25.99 3.67 -1.16
N ASN A 75 -26.25 2.49 -0.60
CA ASN A 75 -27.35 1.59 -1.04
C ASN A 75 -27.34 1.39 -2.58
N GLY A 76 -26.14 1.29 -3.18
CA GLY A 76 -25.97 1.11 -4.62
C GLY A 76 -26.20 2.37 -5.47
N ALA A 77 -26.37 3.55 -4.85
CA ALA A 77 -26.44 4.81 -5.59
C ALA A 77 -25.08 5.15 -6.24
N VAL A 78 -23.98 4.77 -5.61
CA VAL A 78 -22.62 4.84 -6.19
C VAL A 78 -22.14 3.43 -6.50
N THR A 79 -21.71 3.22 -7.74
CA THR A 79 -21.07 1.96 -8.17
C THR A 79 -19.67 2.28 -8.69
N ILE A 80 -18.69 1.48 -8.27
CA ILE A 80 -17.29 1.63 -8.72
C ILE A 80 -16.90 0.35 -9.47
N SER A 81 -16.58 0.48 -10.76
CA SER A 81 -16.01 -0.61 -11.54
C SER A 81 -14.52 -0.73 -11.25
N LEU A 82 -14.09 -1.90 -10.75
CA LEU A 82 -12.70 -2.17 -10.38
C LEU A 82 -11.98 -2.93 -11.50
N PHE A 83 -10.76 -2.47 -11.85
CA PHE A 83 -9.91 -3.02 -12.91
C PHE A 83 -8.50 -3.30 -12.34
N PRO A 84 -8.26 -4.48 -11.75
CA PRO A 84 -6.96 -4.89 -11.22
C PRO A 84 -5.99 -5.37 -12.32
N ASN A 85 -4.76 -5.77 -11.93
CA ASN A 85 -3.80 -6.45 -12.81
C ASN A 85 -3.48 -5.70 -14.11
N ASN A 86 -3.28 -4.40 -14.07
CA ASN A 86 -2.97 -3.60 -15.26
C ASN A 86 -4.01 -3.69 -16.40
N GLN A 87 -5.28 -4.04 -16.12
CA GLN A 87 -6.31 -4.17 -17.15
C GLN A 87 -6.55 -2.89 -17.96
N LEU A 88 -6.26 -1.72 -17.38
CA LEU A 88 -6.41 -0.42 -18.03
C LEU A 88 -5.06 0.22 -18.40
N GLY A 89 -3.93 -0.44 -18.09
CA GLY A 89 -2.59 0.06 -18.38
C GLY A 89 -1.65 0.01 -17.18
N THR A 90 -0.44 0.51 -17.37
CA THR A 90 0.61 0.65 -16.36
C THR A 90 0.26 1.69 -15.30
N ASP A 91 0.98 1.71 -14.17
CA ASP A 91 0.77 2.72 -13.11
C ASP A 91 0.84 4.15 -13.65
N ARG A 92 1.76 4.43 -14.57
CA ARG A 92 1.91 5.74 -15.18
C ARG A 92 0.70 6.10 -16.05
N GLU A 93 0.23 5.18 -16.89
CA GLU A 93 -0.96 5.37 -17.72
C GLU A 93 -2.21 5.59 -16.87
N LEU A 94 -2.36 4.85 -15.77
CA LEU A 94 -3.47 5.03 -14.82
C LEU A 94 -3.46 6.44 -14.19
N GLN A 95 -2.29 6.97 -13.83
CA GLN A 95 -2.19 8.35 -13.34
C GLN A 95 -2.54 9.38 -14.44
N MET A 96 -2.13 9.16 -15.69
CA MET A 96 -2.53 10.02 -16.82
C MET A 96 -4.04 9.96 -17.07
N MET A 97 -4.68 8.80 -16.86
CA MET A 97 -6.13 8.67 -16.93
C MET A 97 -6.87 9.44 -15.84
N ILE A 98 -6.28 9.59 -14.64
CA ILE A 98 -6.78 10.50 -13.59
C ILE A 98 -6.73 11.96 -14.08
N GLU A 99 -5.61 12.40 -14.68
CA GLU A 99 -5.46 13.77 -15.21
C GLU A 99 -6.49 14.10 -16.29
N THR A 100 -6.82 13.12 -17.11
CA THR A 100 -7.74 13.26 -18.25
C THR A 100 -9.19 12.89 -17.95
N ASP A 101 -9.55 12.67 -16.67
CA ASP A 101 -10.87 12.28 -16.18
C ASP A 101 -11.42 10.96 -16.75
N GLN A 102 -10.55 10.10 -17.26
CA GLN A 102 -10.92 8.78 -17.76
C GLN A 102 -11.01 7.75 -16.64
N LEU A 103 -10.44 8.06 -15.47
CA LEU A 103 -10.44 7.22 -14.27
C LEU A 103 -10.75 8.10 -13.05
N ASP A 104 -11.49 7.56 -12.06
CA ASP A 104 -11.84 8.30 -10.85
C ASP A 104 -10.87 8.01 -9.72
N PHE A 105 -10.40 6.76 -9.63
CA PHE A 105 -9.44 6.33 -8.61
C PHE A 105 -8.36 5.44 -9.20
N THR A 106 -7.16 5.60 -8.70
CA THR A 106 -6.06 4.63 -8.81
C THR A 106 -5.32 4.59 -7.49
N HIS A 107 -4.44 3.63 -7.29
CA HIS A 107 -3.39 3.72 -6.29
C HIS A 107 -2.05 3.43 -6.94
N SER A 108 -1.08 4.26 -6.64
CA SER A 108 0.27 4.13 -7.16
C SER A 108 1.29 4.40 -6.07
N ASN A 109 2.46 3.79 -6.25
CA ASN A 109 3.59 4.05 -5.37
C ASN A 109 4.17 5.46 -5.59
N SER A 110 4.98 5.90 -4.63
CA SER A 110 5.68 7.18 -4.67
C SER A 110 6.59 7.33 -5.90
N ALA A 111 7.22 6.24 -6.36
CA ALA A 111 8.06 6.23 -7.56
C ALA A 111 7.29 6.66 -8.81
N THR A 112 6.11 6.10 -9.03
CA THR A 112 5.23 6.50 -10.15
C THR A 112 4.79 7.95 -10.02
N MET A 113 4.34 8.35 -8.83
CA MET A 113 3.91 9.72 -8.57
C MET A 113 5.05 10.73 -8.69
N GLY A 114 6.30 10.33 -8.45
CA GLY A 114 7.49 11.15 -8.65
C GLY A 114 7.66 11.71 -10.07
N ASN A 115 7.08 11.05 -11.08
CA ASN A 115 7.06 11.56 -12.45
C ASN A 115 6.11 12.77 -12.61
N PHE A 116 5.14 12.92 -11.73
CA PHE A 116 4.15 14.01 -11.72
C PHE A 116 4.51 15.07 -10.67
N LEU A 117 4.97 14.64 -9.51
CA LEU A 117 5.45 15.50 -8.42
C LEU A 117 6.81 15.00 -7.91
N PRO A 118 7.95 15.49 -8.45
CA PRO A 118 9.29 14.99 -8.07
C PRO A 118 9.58 15.04 -6.57
N GLN A 119 9.03 16.00 -5.84
CA GLN A 119 9.25 16.15 -4.39
C GLN A 119 8.80 14.94 -3.58
N ILE A 120 7.81 14.15 -4.05
CA ILE A 120 7.35 12.96 -3.34
C ILE A 120 8.40 11.85 -3.29
N GLY A 121 9.38 11.88 -4.21
CA GLY A 121 10.51 10.95 -4.20
C GLY A 121 11.38 11.03 -2.94
N VAL A 122 11.18 12.03 -2.07
CA VAL A 122 11.79 12.05 -0.74
C VAL A 122 11.42 10.81 0.07
N MET A 123 10.25 10.21 -0.18
CA MET A 123 9.81 8.98 0.46
C MET A 123 10.59 7.74 0.00
N ASP A 124 11.19 7.80 -1.19
CA ASP A 124 11.92 6.70 -1.81
C ASP A 124 13.44 6.84 -1.62
N LEU A 125 13.88 7.82 -0.84
CA LEU A 125 15.31 7.93 -0.49
C LEU A 125 15.72 6.68 0.31
N PRO A 126 16.82 6.02 -0.08
CA PRO A 126 17.19 4.75 0.54
C PRO A 126 17.52 4.92 2.03
N PHE A 127 16.99 4.00 2.85
CA PHE A 127 17.17 3.95 4.30
C PHE A 127 16.67 5.19 5.09
N ILE A 128 15.77 6.00 4.52
CA ILE A 128 15.18 7.15 5.24
C ILE A 128 14.21 6.71 6.35
N TRP A 129 13.60 5.54 6.18
CA TRP A 129 12.60 5.00 7.11
C TRP A 129 13.25 4.16 8.21
N GLN A 130 12.82 4.37 9.46
CA GLN A 130 13.32 3.62 10.61
C GLN A 130 12.51 2.34 10.87
N SER A 131 11.21 2.39 10.64
CA SER A 131 10.26 1.30 10.87
C SER A 131 8.93 1.57 10.18
N PRO A 132 8.05 0.55 10.03
CA PRO A 132 6.67 0.78 9.61
C PRO A 132 5.91 1.77 10.50
N LYS A 133 6.14 1.73 11.82
CA LYS A 133 5.56 2.70 12.77
C LYS A 133 5.97 4.13 12.42
N HIS A 134 7.26 4.36 12.17
CA HIS A 134 7.77 5.65 11.74
C HIS A 134 7.13 6.10 10.42
N TYR A 135 7.07 5.20 9.42
CA TYR A 135 6.39 5.47 8.15
C TYR A 135 4.94 5.95 8.38
N PHE A 136 4.15 5.24 9.21
CA PHE A 136 2.76 5.61 9.48
C PHE A 136 2.63 6.94 10.21
N ALA A 137 3.48 7.21 11.20
CA ALA A 137 3.49 8.50 11.90
C ALA A 137 3.73 9.68 10.93
N VAL A 138 4.59 9.50 9.92
CA VAL A 138 4.85 10.51 8.89
C VAL A 138 3.64 10.69 7.98
N VAL A 139 3.17 9.60 7.34
CA VAL A 139 2.14 9.71 6.29
C VAL A 139 0.75 10.00 6.83
N ASP A 140 0.49 9.80 8.11
CA ASP A 140 -0.76 10.19 8.76
C ASP A 140 -0.67 11.59 9.42
N GLY A 141 0.52 12.18 9.43
CA GLY A 141 0.83 13.47 10.03
C GLY A 141 0.83 14.65 9.04
N PRO A 142 1.53 15.74 9.41
CA PRO A 142 1.63 16.96 8.59
C PRO A 142 2.21 16.73 7.20
N PHE A 143 3.01 15.68 7.01
CA PHE A 143 3.56 15.30 5.71
C PHE A 143 2.47 15.05 4.66
N HIS A 144 1.39 14.34 5.04
CA HIS A 144 0.25 14.10 4.14
C HIS A 144 -0.38 15.41 3.64
N GLN A 145 -0.54 16.37 4.53
CA GLN A 145 -1.15 17.66 4.19
C GLN A 145 -0.25 18.45 3.22
N GLU A 146 1.06 18.45 3.45
CA GLU A 146 2.00 19.16 2.60
C GLU A 146 2.11 18.50 1.21
N ILE A 147 2.18 17.16 1.14
CA ILE A 147 2.15 16.45 -0.14
C ILE A 147 0.85 16.71 -0.91
N ASN A 148 -0.30 16.69 -0.26
CA ASN A 148 -1.58 16.99 -0.93
C ASN A 148 -1.66 18.42 -1.43
N LYS A 149 -1.09 19.38 -0.71
CA LYS A 149 -1.00 20.77 -1.16
C LYS A 149 -0.13 20.89 -2.42
N LEU A 150 1.03 20.22 -2.44
CA LEU A 150 1.92 20.20 -3.61
C LEU A 150 1.27 19.48 -4.81
N LEU A 151 0.62 18.33 -4.58
CA LEU A 151 -0.11 17.59 -5.62
C LEU A 151 -1.24 18.43 -6.22
N ALA A 152 -2.07 19.05 -5.39
CA ALA A 152 -3.18 19.88 -5.85
C ALA A 152 -2.68 21.06 -6.69
N ALA A 153 -1.59 21.70 -6.28
CA ALA A 153 -1.01 22.84 -7.01
C ALA A 153 -0.37 22.43 -8.35
N LYS A 154 0.27 21.25 -8.41
CA LYS A 154 1.04 20.81 -9.57
C LYS A 154 0.20 20.04 -10.59
N THR A 155 -0.66 19.14 -10.13
CA THR A 155 -1.36 18.15 -10.96
C THR A 155 -2.88 18.19 -10.82
N GLY A 156 -3.39 18.86 -9.79
CA GLY A 156 -4.80 18.78 -9.43
C GLY A 156 -5.21 17.46 -8.76
N HIS A 157 -4.26 16.56 -8.51
CA HIS A 157 -4.52 15.28 -7.85
C HIS A 157 -4.60 15.44 -6.34
N ARG A 158 -5.17 14.42 -5.69
CA ARG A 158 -5.28 14.32 -4.24
C ARG A 158 -5.10 12.88 -3.81
N TYR A 159 -4.30 12.65 -2.77
CA TYR A 159 -4.29 11.39 -2.03
C TYR A 159 -5.43 11.37 -1.02
N LEU A 160 -6.20 10.28 -1.02
CA LEU A 160 -7.26 10.03 -0.04
C LEU A 160 -6.74 9.31 1.19
N ASN A 161 -5.72 8.48 1.02
CA ASN A 161 -5.08 7.69 2.08
C ASN A 161 -3.69 7.23 1.67
N TRP A 162 -3.02 6.53 2.61
CA TRP A 162 -1.72 5.90 2.40
C TRP A 162 -1.74 4.44 2.83
N TRP A 163 -1.35 3.56 1.94
CA TRP A 163 -1.15 2.14 2.19
C TRP A 163 0.32 1.82 2.34
N PHE A 164 0.62 0.63 2.85
CA PHE A 164 1.98 0.15 3.05
C PHE A 164 2.17 -1.15 2.28
N ASP A 165 3.20 -1.21 1.44
CA ASP A 165 3.49 -2.39 0.61
C ASP A 165 4.66 -3.22 1.15
N GLY A 166 5.25 -2.78 2.25
CA GLY A 166 6.36 -3.48 2.88
C GLY A 166 7.72 -2.86 2.57
N THR A 167 8.75 -3.63 2.86
CA THR A 167 10.14 -3.23 2.68
C THR A 167 10.71 -3.87 1.43
N ARG A 168 11.36 -3.06 0.59
CA ARG A 168 11.94 -3.51 -0.67
C ARG A 168 13.31 -4.13 -0.44
N ASN A 169 13.54 -5.23 -1.13
CA ASN A 169 14.76 -6.03 -1.09
C ASN A 169 15.25 -6.29 -2.52
N VAL A 170 16.52 -6.68 -2.67
CA VAL A 170 17.06 -7.06 -3.97
C VAL A 170 16.77 -8.54 -4.23
N TYR A 171 16.28 -8.83 -5.42
CA TYR A 171 16.04 -10.18 -5.92
C TYR A 171 16.81 -10.43 -7.21
N THR A 172 17.50 -11.55 -7.32
CA THR A 172 18.31 -11.91 -8.50
C THR A 172 18.02 -13.32 -8.98
N GLY A 173 18.18 -13.53 -10.29
CA GLY A 173 17.97 -14.86 -10.89
C GLY A 173 19.10 -15.84 -10.59
N LYS A 174 20.35 -15.40 -10.71
CA LYS A 174 21.53 -16.31 -10.70
C LYS A 174 22.58 -15.95 -9.64
N ARG A 175 22.84 -14.66 -9.40
CA ARG A 175 23.89 -14.22 -8.50
C ARG A 175 23.36 -14.05 -7.08
N VAL A 176 24.05 -14.61 -6.10
CA VAL A 176 23.81 -14.35 -4.68
C VAL A 176 24.46 -13.03 -4.30
N ILE A 177 23.75 -12.20 -3.51
CA ILE A 177 24.27 -10.94 -2.99
C ILE A 177 24.55 -11.11 -1.50
N ASN A 178 25.82 -11.24 -1.13
CA ASN A 178 26.28 -11.35 0.25
C ASN A 178 26.84 -10.00 0.77
N GLU A 179 27.33 -9.15 -0.15
CA GLU A 179 27.93 -7.87 0.16
C GLU A 179 27.64 -6.84 -0.96
N LEU A 180 27.95 -5.58 -0.70
CA LEU A 180 27.73 -4.49 -1.67
C LEU A 180 28.46 -4.74 -3.01
N ALA A 181 29.66 -5.31 -2.98
CA ALA A 181 30.46 -5.57 -4.17
C ALA A 181 29.79 -6.53 -5.15
N ASP A 182 28.91 -7.42 -4.67
CA ASP A 182 28.17 -8.36 -5.50
C ASP A 182 27.14 -7.70 -6.42
N LEU A 183 26.72 -6.47 -6.13
CA LEU A 183 25.83 -5.69 -7.01
C LEU A 183 26.58 -5.11 -8.22
N ARG A 184 27.91 -5.03 -8.19
CA ARG A 184 28.68 -4.36 -9.23
C ARG A 184 28.40 -4.97 -10.61
N GLY A 185 27.98 -4.09 -11.52
CA GLY A 185 27.73 -4.40 -12.92
C GLY A 185 26.46 -5.22 -13.19
N LEU A 186 25.69 -5.62 -12.15
CA LEU A 186 24.40 -6.30 -12.36
C LEU A 186 23.39 -5.35 -12.98
N LYS A 187 22.66 -5.84 -13.97
CA LYS A 187 21.50 -5.17 -14.55
C LYS A 187 20.31 -5.37 -13.61
N ILE A 188 20.06 -4.39 -12.76
CA ILE A 188 18.94 -4.44 -11.81
C ILE A 188 17.80 -3.58 -12.36
N ARG A 189 16.65 -4.23 -12.57
CA ARG A 189 15.45 -3.47 -12.91
C ARG A 189 15.08 -2.56 -11.75
N ALA A 190 14.83 -1.31 -12.06
CA ALA A 190 14.29 -0.32 -11.14
C ALA A 190 12.97 0.26 -11.70
N PRO A 191 12.09 0.80 -10.86
CA PRO A 191 10.99 1.64 -11.32
C PRO A 191 11.50 2.79 -12.18
N GLU A 192 10.65 3.32 -13.05
CA GLU A 192 10.96 4.46 -13.94
C GLU A 192 10.98 5.78 -13.15
N ALA A 193 11.78 5.84 -12.09
CA ALA A 193 11.93 7.01 -11.22
C ALA A 193 13.41 7.26 -10.92
N LYS A 194 13.82 8.53 -11.05
CA LYS A 194 15.24 8.92 -10.96
C LYS A 194 15.89 8.52 -9.64
N VAL A 195 15.19 8.62 -8.52
CA VAL A 195 15.72 8.27 -7.20
C VAL A 195 16.13 6.79 -7.11
N PHE A 196 15.41 5.87 -7.75
CA PHE A 196 15.76 4.45 -7.80
C PHE A 196 16.96 4.21 -8.71
N ILE A 197 17.00 4.89 -9.87
CA ILE A 197 18.15 4.83 -10.80
C ILE A 197 19.41 5.32 -10.09
N ASP A 198 19.36 6.49 -9.44
CA ASP A 198 20.49 7.06 -8.72
C ASP A 198 20.94 6.15 -7.56
N THR A 199 19.97 5.55 -6.83
CA THR A 199 20.26 4.61 -5.75
C THR A 199 21.04 3.40 -6.24
N PHE A 200 20.58 2.71 -7.27
CA PHE A 200 21.26 1.51 -7.78
C PHE A 200 22.55 1.84 -8.50
N THR A 201 22.67 3.00 -9.13
CA THR A 201 23.94 3.50 -9.66
C THR A 201 24.97 3.72 -8.52
N ALA A 202 24.55 4.35 -7.43
CA ALA A 202 25.41 4.56 -6.26
C ALA A 202 25.84 3.24 -5.58
N LEU A 203 24.97 2.21 -5.63
CA LEU A 203 25.27 0.86 -5.15
C LEU A 203 26.16 0.06 -6.12
N GLY A 204 26.55 0.63 -7.27
CA GLY A 204 27.45 0.01 -8.27
C GLY A 204 26.76 -0.91 -9.27
N ALA A 205 25.44 -1.01 -9.25
CA ALA A 205 24.69 -1.75 -10.24
C ALA A 205 24.46 -0.94 -11.54
N ASN A 206 23.96 -1.59 -12.57
CA ASN A 206 23.49 -0.98 -13.80
C ASN A 206 21.94 -0.96 -13.78
N PRO A 207 21.30 0.10 -13.28
CA PRO A 207 19.84 0.15 -13.21
C PRO A 207 19.22 0.18 -14.60
N THR A 208 18.20 -0.64 -14.80
CA THR A 208 17.43 -0.74 -16.05
C THR A 208 15.97 -0.37 -15.75
N PRO A 209 15.54 0.85 -16.07
CA PRO A 209 14.15 1.26 -15.85
C PRO A 209 13.20 0.48 -16.75
N LEU A 210 12.22 -0.21 -16.13
CA LEU A 210 11.18 -0.97 -16.83
C LEU A 210 9.86 -0.89 -16.07
N PRO A 211 8.70 -0.88 -16.75
CA PRO A 211 7.40 -1.07 -16.14
C PRO A 211 7.32 -2.40 -15.36
N PHE A 212 6.50 -2.42 -14.30
CA PHE A 212 6.37 -3.62 -13.45
C PHE A 212 5.96 -4.89 -14.20
N PRO A 213 5.01 -4.89 -15.16
CA PRO A 213 4.59 -6.10 -15.87
C PRO A 213 5.70 -6.80 -16.69
N GLU A 214 6.78 -6.08 -17.01
CA GLU A 214 7.85 -6.57 -17.85
C GLU A 214 8.93 -7.35 -17.08
N ILE A 215 8.92 -7.30 -15.74
CA ILE A 215 9.98 -7.87 -14.88
C ILE A 215 10.18 -9.36 -15.15
N TYR A 216 9.08 -10.14 -15.13
CA TYR A 216 9.15 -11.60 -15.27
C TYR A 216 9.86 -12.01 -16.58
N THR A 217 9.37 -11.49 -17.68
CA THR A 217 9.89 -11.81 -19.02
C THR A 217 11.31 -11.27 -19.23
N ALA A 218 11.64 -10.11 -18.66
CA ALA A 218 12.98 -9.53 -18.76
C ALA A 218 14.05 -10.37 -18.03
N ILE A 219 13.71 -10.93 -16.85
CA ILE A 219 14.62 -11.87 -16.14
C ILE A 219 14.74 -13.18 -16.91
N GLU A 220 13.61 -13.76 -17.34
CA GLU A 220 13.59 -15.02 -18.08
C GLU A 220 14.43 -14.92 -19.38
N ALA A 221 14.30 -13.82 -20.10
CA ALA A 221 15.08 -13.53 -21.31
C ALA A 221 16.54 -13.10 -21.04
N GLY A 222 16.96 -12.89 -19.78
CA GLY A 222 18.30 -12.44 -19.43
C GLY A 222 18.60 -10.97 -19.81
N VAL A 223 17.56 -10.16 -20.04
CA VAL A 223 17.68 -8.72 -20.28
C VAL A 223 18.14 -8.00 -19.01
N ILE A 224 17.65 -8.47 -17.86
CA ILE A 224 18.06 -8.03 -16.52
C ILE A 224 18.52 -9.23 -15.69
N ASP A 225 19.40 -8.99 -14.72
CA ASP A 225 19.92 -10.01 -13.80
C ASP A 225 19.05 -10.15 -12.55
N GLY A 226 18.28 -9.11 -12.24
CA GLY A 226 17.43 -9.06 -11.06
C GLY A 226 16.60 -7.78 -11.00
N PHE A 227 15.91 -7.61 -9.88
CA PHE A 227 15.08 -6.45 -9.61
C PHE A 227 15.05 -6.17 -8.10
N GLU A 228 14.42 -5.10 -7.71
CA GLU A 228 14.12 -4.77 -6.32
C GLU A 228 12.60 -4.65 -6.12
N GLY A 229 12.11 -5.09 -4.97
CA GLY A 229 10.67 -5.09 -4.67
C GLY A 229 10.34 -5.56 -3.27
N SER A 230 9.07 -5.35 -2.86
CA SER A 230 8.54 -5.86 -1.60
C SER A 230 8.33 -7.37 -1.65
N ASN A 231 8.39 -8.02 -0.49
CA ASN A 231 8.22 -9.48 -0.42
C ASN A 231 6.83 -9.91 -0.92
N GLY A 232 5.78 -9.13 -0.58
CA GLY A 232 4.40 -9.42 -0.98
C GLY A 232 4.22 -9.47 -2.48
N ILE A 233 4.70 -8.44 -3.20
CA ILE A 233 4.54 -8.39 -4.65
C ILE A 233 5.33 -9.49 -5.36
N VAL A 234 6.47 -9.91 -4.82
CA VAL A 234 7.28 -11.01 -5.37
C VAL A 234 6.54 -12.34 -5.27
N ASP A 235 5.90 -12.61 -4.14
CA ASP A 235 5.13 -13.84 -3.94
C ASP A 235 3.82 -13.83 -4.75
N ASP A 236 3.05 -12.76 -4.68
CA ASP A 236 1.74 -12.65 -5.33
C ASP A 236 1.84 -12.64 -6.87
N SER A 237 2.91 -12.07 -7.42
CA SER A 237 3.19 -12.04 -8.87
C SER A 237 4.08 -13.18 -9.34
N LYS A 238 4.41 -14.14 -8.46
CA LYS A 238 5.26 -15.32 -8.74
C LYS A 238 6.65 -14.99 -9.27
N LEU A 239 7.18 -13.81 -9.00
CA LEU A 239 8.50 -13.41 -9.45
C LEU A 239 9.61 -14.27 -8.85
N TYR A 240 9.33 -15.00 -7.76
CA TYR A 240 10.21 -16.03 -7.20
C TYR A 240 10.51 -17.19 -8.16
N GLU A 241 9.74 -17.39 -9.22
CA GLU A 241 9.99 -18.43 -10.21
C GLU A 241 11.26 -18.14 -11.04
N VAL A 242 11.49 -16.87 -11.35
CA VAL A 242 12.61 -16.37 -12.16
C VAL A 242 13.72 -15.71 -11.34
N ALA A 243 13.46 -15.32 -10.08
CA ALA A 243 14.43 -14.70 -9.18
C ALA A 243 14.54 -15.49 -7.87
N LYS A 244 15.50 -16.40 -7.82
CA LYS A 244 15.66 -17.39 -6.74
C LYS A 244 16.51 -16.93 -5.56
N HIS A 245 17.12 -15.76 -5.64
CA HIS A 245 17.99 -15.24 -4.58
C HIS A 245 17.44 -13.90 -4.08
N ARG A 246 17.17 -13.82 -2.79
CA ARG A 246 16.77 -12.60 -2.08
C ARG A 246 17.92 -12.12 -1.19
N ALA A 247 18.34 -10.89 -1.36
CA ALA A 247 19.18 -10.21 -0.40
C ALA A 247 18.31 -9.26 0.45
N ALA A 248 18.29 -9.46 1.76
CA ALA A 248 17.49 -8.69 2.71
C ALA A 248 18.10 -7.30 2.92
N THR A 249 18.10 -6.47 1.88
CA THR A 249 18.71 -5.14 1.91
C THR A 249 17.84 -4.11 2.62
N GLY A 250 16.51 -4.27 2.63
CA GLY A 250 15.60 -3.38 3.33
C GLY A 250 15.79 -1.90 2.98
N HIS A 251 16.23 -1.60 1.76
CA HIS A 251 16.77 -0.31 1.36
C HIS A 251 15.71 0.78 1.21
N ILE A 252 14.45 0.43 0.94
CA ILE A 252 13.32 1.38 0.82
C ILE A 252 12.08 0.74 1.45
N MET A 253 11.33 1.49 2.23
CA MET A 253 9.93 1.15 2.57
C MET A 253 9.03 1.87 1.60
N VAL A 254 8.13 1.13 0.98
CA VAL A 254 7.26 1.69 -0.05
C VAL A 254 5.81 1.70 0.38
N GLY A 255 5.13 2.77 0.02
CA GLY A 255 3.70 2.91 0.20
C GLY A 255 2.99 3.25 -1.09
N PHE A 256 1.71 3.03 -1.09
CA PHE A 256 0.80 3.44 -2.14
C PHE A 256 -0.13 4.52 -1.65
N GLY A 257 -0.38 5.53 -2.47
CA GLY A 257 -1.43 6.52 -2.22
C GLY A 257 -2.63 6.26 -3.12
N MET A 258 -3.83 6.15 -2.53
CA MET A 258 -5.05 6.16 -3.31
C MET A 258 -5.29 7.56 -3.87
N THR A 259 -5.19 7.71 -5.18
CA THR A 259 -5.23 8.97 -5.91
C THR A 259 -6.58 9.19 -6.59
N THR A 260 -7.05 10.44 -6.57
CA THR A 260 -8.21 10.90 -7.35
C THR A 260 -7.91 12.29 -7.94
N ALA A 261 -8.60 12.64 -9.04
CA ALA A 261 -8.60 14.02 -9.54
C ALA A 261 -9.42 14.90 -8.60
N GLY A 262 -8.80 15.96 -8.04
CA GLY A 262 -9.45 16.84 -7.09
C GLY A 262 -10.75 17.42 -7.63
N ARG A 263 -10.75 17.94 -8.87
CA ARG A 263 -11.94 18.53 -9.49
C ARG A 263 -13.12 17.54 -9.63
N ARG A 264 -12.83 16.29 -10.01
CA ARG A 264 -13.88 15.26 -10.12
C ARG A 264 -14.42 14.84 -8.76
N PHE A 265 -13.51 14.68 -7.80
CA PHE A 265 -13.90 14.37 -6.44
C PHE A 265 -14.76 15.49 -5.82
N ASP A 266 -14.36 16.75 -6.01
CA ASP A 266 -15.08 17.91 -5.46
C ASP A 266 -16.43 18.17 -6.16
N ALA A 267 -16.63 17.66 -7.37
CA ALA A 267 -17.91 17.71 -8.08
C ALA A 267 -18.93 16.68 -7.57
N LEU A 268 -18.52 15.70 -6.78
CA LEU A 268 -19.45 14.75 -6.15
C LEU A 268 -20.27 15.46 -5.04
N PRO A 269 -21.51 15.02 -4.77
CA PRO A 269 -22.28 15.48 -3.62
C PRO A 269 -21.49 15.35 -2.31
N LYS A 270 -21.67 16.28 -1.39
CA LYS A 270 -20.89 16.35 -0.14
C LYS A 270 -20.95 15.05 0.66
N ASP A 271 -22.13 14.50 0.82
CA ASP A 271 -22.38 13.23 1.51
C ASP A 271 -21.67 12.04 0.85
N ILE A 272 -21.63 11.99 -0.48
CA ILE A 272 -20.87 10.97 -1.23
C ILE A 272 -19.37 11.14 -0.99
N ARG A 273 -18.85 12.37 -1.00
CA ARG A 273 -17.43 12.62 -0.69
C ARG A 273 -17.06 12.16 0.72
N GLU A 274 -17.91 12.41 1.69
CA GLU A 274 -17.70 11.99 3.10
C GLU A 274 -17.71 10.46 3.22
N ILE A 275 -18.60 9.77 2.53
CA ILE A 275 -18.64 8.31 2.48
C ILE A 275 -17.36 7.76 1.85
N ILE A 276 -16.92 8.30 0.71
CA ILE A 276 -15.71 7.88 0.02
C ILE A 276 -14.48 8.11 0.90
N ALA A 277 -14.34 9.30 1.51
CA ALA A 277 -13.21 9.63 2.38
C ALA A 277 -13.16 8.71 3.61
N THR A 278 -14.30 8.47 4.27
CA THR A 278 -14.38 7.57 5.43
C THR A 278 -14.06 6.12 5.03
N ALA A 279 -14.58 5.65 3.89
CA ALA A 279 -14.26 4.32 3.38
C ALA A 279 -12.76 4.18 3.06
N ALA A 280 -12.14 5.23 2.48
CA ALA A 280 -10.71 5.25 2.19
C ALA A 280 -9.85 5.11 3.46
N LEU A 281 -10.21 5.79 4.54
CA LEU A 281 -9.50 5.68 5.83
C LEU A 281 -9.71 4.31 6.49
N GLU A 282 -10.92 3.73 6.40
CA GLU A 282 -11.18 2.40 6.95
C GLU A 282 -10.38 1.32 6.23
N VAL A 283 -10.32 1.37 4.91
CA VAL A 283 -9.52 0.40 4.15
C VAL A 283 -8.01 0.61 4.30
N GLN A 284 -7.56 1.81 4.68
CA GLN A 284 -6.17 2.06 5.04
C GLN A 284 -5.76 1.21 6.25
N ALA A 285 -6.55 1.25 7.32
CA ALA A 285 -6.28 0.44 8.52
C ALA A 285 -6.28 -1.06 8.20
N PHE A 286 -7.29 -1.53 7.46
CA PHE A 286 -7.38 -2.93 7.02
C PHE A 286 -6.16 -3.36 6.20
N GLN A 287 -5.75 -2.57 5.21
CA GLN A 287 -4.63 -2.89 4.34
C GLN A 287 -3.31 -2.97 5.12
N ARG A 288 -3.07 -2.01 6.02
CA ARG A 288 -1.85 -2.00 6.85
C ARG A 288 -1.76 -3.19 7.79
N GLU A 289 -2.87 -3.55 8.43
CA GLU A 289 -2.95 -4.74 9.28
C GLU A 289 -2.66 -6.01 8.48
N LEU A 290 -3.31 -6.15 7.32
CA LEU A 290 -3.12 -7.29 6.42
C LEU A 290 -1.66 -7.41 5.96
N GLN A 291 -1.04 -6.31 5.54
CA GLN A 291 0.34 -6.29 5.05
C GLN A 291 1.34 -6.63 6.15
N LEU A 292 1.22 -5.98 7.32
CA LEU A 292 2.12 -6.22 8.45
C LEU A 292 2.00 -7.66 8.97
N GLY A 293 0.77 -8.18 9.07
CA GLY A 293 0.54 -9.54 9.54
C GLY A 293 1.03 -10.63 8.58
N ALA A 294 1.19 -10.31 7.29
CA ALA A 294 1.63 -11.27 6.29
C ALA A 294 3.15 -11.29 6.07
N GLU A 295 3.89 -10.25 6.42
CA GLU A 295 5.28 -10.03 5.99
C GLU A 295 6.21 -11.22 6.33
N ASP A 296 6.27 -11.63 7.61
CA ASP A 296 7.12 -12.74 8.05
C ASP A 296 6.67 -14.09 7.46
N THR A 297 5.36 -14.29 7.33
CA THR A 297 4.79 -15.49 6.73
C THR A 297 5.15 -15.60 5.25
N ILE A 298 5.12 -14.49 4.51
CA ILE A 298 5.51 -14.44 3.09
C ILE A 298 6.99 -14.80 2.95
N VAL A 299 7.88 -14.19 3.73
CA VAL A 299 9.31 -14.50 3.70
C VAL A 299 9.57 -15.98 4.00
N THR A 300 8.95 -16.50 5.07
CA THR A 300 9.06 -17.90 5.43
C THR A 300 8.60 -18.83 4.29
N ARG A 301 7.44 -18.55 3.70
CA ARG A 301 6.89 -19.33 2.58
C ARG A 301 7.79 -19.28 1.35
N MET A 302 8.32 -18.11 0.99
CA MET A 302 9.25 -17.98 -0.14
C MET A 302 10.50 -18.87 0.06
N MET A 303 11.04 -18.92 1.26
CA MET A 303 12.22 -19.73 1.58
C MET A 303 11.90 -21.22 1.62
N SER A 304 10.86 -21.64 2.35
CA SER A 304 10.56 -23.04 2.63
C SER A 304 9.83 -23.77 1.48
N GLU A 305 8.94 -23.05 0.77
CA GLU A 305 8.06 -23.67 -0.22
C GLU A 305 8.39 -23.24 -1.66
N ARG A 306 8.97 -22.03 -1.88
CA ARG A 306 9.27 -21.52 -3.22
C ARG A 306 10.73 -21.66 -3.61
N GLY A 307 11.57 -22.13 -2.67
CA GLY A 307 13.00 -22.37 -2.92
C GLY A 307 13.81 -21.09 -3.15
N VAL A 308 13.39 -19.98 -2.54
CA VAL A 308 14.13 -18.71 -2.59
C VAL A 308 15.24 -18.75 -1.53
N ALA A 309 16.49 -18.66 -1.95
CA ALA A 309 17.61 -18.49 -1.04
C ALA A 309 17.64 -17.06 -0.50
N ASN A 310 17.94 -16.90 0.80
CA ASN A 310 17.95 -15.59 1.47
C ASN A 310 19.33 -15.29 2.05
N THR A 311 19.82 -14.09 1.82
CA THR A 311 21.03 -13.54 2.45
C THR A 311 20.70 -12.31 3.27
N GLN A 312 21.57 -12.00 4.24
CA GLN A 312 21.48 -10.81 5.11
C GLN A 312 22.83 -10.08 5.07
N PRO A 313 23.09 -9.28 4.02
CA PRO A 313 24.34 -8.56 3.88
C PRO A 313 24.49 -7.51 5.00
N ASP A 314 25.76 -7.16 5.33
CA ASP A 314 26.03 -5.96 6.14
C ASP A 314 25.57 -4.72 5.36
N LEU A 315 24.64 -3.98 5.94
CA LEU A 315 24.05 -2.80 5.30
C LEU A 315 24.87 -1.53 5.50
N THR A 316 25.93 -1.55 6.31
CA THR A 316 26.75 -0.37 6.57
C THR A 316 27.38 0.19 5.28
N PRO A 317 28.01 -0.63 4.40
CA PRO A 317 28.53 -0.12 3.13
C PRO A 317 27.42 0.39 2.19
N PHE A 318 26.22 -0.24 2.19
CA PHE A 318 25.09 0.21 1.37
C PHE A 318 24.60 1.59 1.80
N ARG A 319 24.44 1.80 3.11
CA ARG A 319 24.04 3.10 3.68
C ARG A 319 25.03 4.21 3.35
N GLN A 320 26.34 3.91 3.40
CA GLN A 320 27.39 4.86 3.05
C GLN A 320 27.37 5.21 1.57
N ALA A 321 27.22 4.22 0.69
CA ALA A 321 27.24 4.42 -0.76
C ALA A 321 26.12 5.34 -1.26
N VAL A 322 24.95 5.35 -0.59
CA VAL A 322 23.78 6.12 -1.05
C VAL A 322 23.68 7.52 -0.45
N GLN A 323 24.57 7.95 0.43
CA GLN A 323 24.54 9.31 1.00
C GLN A 323 24.52 10.42 -0.07
N PRO A 324 25.31 10.35 -1.15
CA PRO A 324 25.28 11.36 -2.21
C PRO A 324 23.92 11.46 -2.90
N VAL A 325 23.13 10.38 -2.93
CA VAL A 325 21.78 10.37 -3.51
C VAL A 325 20.84 11.27 -2.70
N HIS A 326 20.90 11.21 -1.38
CA HIS A 326 20.12 12.09 -0.49
C HIS A 326 20.45 13.56 -0.73
N GLU A 327 21.75 13.89 -0.74
CA GLU A 327 22.22 15.27 -0.91
C GLU A 327 21.77 15.84 -2.26
N ALA A 328 22.02 15.10 -3.35
CA ALA A 328 21.65 15.50 -4.71
C ALA A 328 20.13 15.67 -4.85
N PHE A 329 19.34 14.75 -4.27
CA PHE A 329 17.88 14.81 -4.33
C PHE A 329 17.34 16.05 -3.62
N HIS A 330 17.80 16.31 -2.40
CA HIS A 330 17.36 17.48 -1.64
C HIS A 330 17.77 18.80 -2.31
N ALA A 331 18.98 18.87 -2.87
CA ALA A 331 19.45 20.05 -3.60
C ALA A 331 18.61 20.31 -4.85
N THR A 332 18.28 19.25 -5.62
CA THR A 332 17.57 19.37 -6.90
C THR A 332 16.09 19.71 -6.71
N HIS A 333 15.43 19.10 -5.71
CA HIS A 333 13.97 19.18 -5.54
C HIS A 333 13.52 20.06 -4.37
N HIS A 334 14.45 20.69 -3.66
CA HIS A 334 14.19 21.59 -2.51
C HIS A 334 13.29 20.94 -1.44
N THR A 335 13.61 19.69 -1.07
CA THR A 335 12.78 18.87 -0.20
C THR A 335 13.19 18.87 1.27
N GLN A 336 13.98 19.85 1.72
CA GLN A 336 14.45 19.94 3.10
C GLN A 336 13.31 19.97 4.11
N ALA A 337 12.25 20.74 3.84
CA ALA A 337 11.09 20.81 4.70
C ALA A 337 10.35 19.47 4.81
N LEU A 338 10.18 18.74 3.71
CA LEU A 338 9.58 17.40 3.70
C LEU A 338 10.46 16.39 4.45
N ARG A 339 11.79 16.44 4.24
CA ARG A 339 12.75 15.63 5.01
C ARG A 339 12.61 15.87 6.50
N ASP A 340 12.52 17.13 6.92
CA ASP A 340 12.42 17.49 8.33
C ASP A 340 11.10 16.97 8.94
N LEU A 341 10.00 16.93 8.19
CA LEU A 341 8.75 16.28 8.61
C LEU A 341 8.93 14.77 8.79
N ILE A 342 9.70 14.12 7.92
CA ILE A 342 10.01 12.69 8.05
C ILE A 342 10.86 12.44 9.29
N LEU A 343 11.97 13.18 9.46
CA LEU A 343 12.94 12.93 10.54
C LEU A 343 12.41 13.28 11.94
N LYS A 344 11.44 14.19 12.06
CA LYS A 344 10.87 14.61 13.35
C LYS A 344 9.69 13.75 13.81
N ALA A 345 9.12 12.90 12.95
CA ALA A 345 8.04 12.01 13.34
C ALA A 345 8.55 10.88 14.24
N THR A 346 7.83 10.55 15.30
CA THR A 346 8.22 9.56 16.32
C THR A 346 7.16 8.45 16.47
#